data_f1cad74accbb41065a612d19ea6e39fc
#
_entry.id   f1cad74accbb41065a612d19ea6e39fc
#
_cell.length_a   1.000
_cell.length_b   1.000
_cell.length_c   1.000
_cell.angle_alpha   90.00
_cell.angle_beta   90.00
_cell.angle_gamma   90.00
#
_symmetry.space_group_name_H-M   'P 1'
#
loop_
_entity.id
_entity.type
_entity.pdbx_description
1 polymer ?
#
loop_
_entity_poly.entity_id
_entity_poly.type
_entity_poly.pdbx_seq_one_letter_code
_entity_poly.pdbx_strand_id
1 'polypeptide(L)'
;MRKLILLFFHFVLLFSLKSYGQGSLFLVTDPVAEQVMLGNYDPTVYAASQVLNHPDTISQGILQRVNPDTLKSYILKLASFQNRNTGSDTLSATRGFGAARNWVYSKFQQYSILNENRLLPAFFQFNQLICAVTRHKNIIAVLPGRDTTDKSIILIEGHMDSRCEVLCDTACLAQGVEDNATGTALVMELARVMSKYSYDRTIVFMITTSEEQGLYGAEAFADYVALKGIQIKAVQNNDVIGGIVCGNTSSAPSCPGLNDIDSTQVRLFSFGGFNSKHKQYARFCKLEYEEELIPFVTVPMTMSIMSAEDRTGRGGDHIPFRQHNYTAIRYTSANEHGDANVAAVGYSDRQHSTRDTLGVDTNGDMVVDSFFVDFNYLTRNAVINGNAAGMAAIGPKTPDFTVTSIGLNTVEVTITQETGYANYRFADRTSTNDWDSVYYMTGIVDTFIVGTAATHYVSVASIDTNGIESLFSKEILITVPNGINEFKKEEGVALMQNKPNPFDESTIISVYVDKGKKYKQAAISISDIKGKEIKRMPVDLKLGMNEVIYEHGYGASGIFTYSLLIDGKVVESRKMIFAN
;
A
#
# COMPACT_ATOMS: atom_id res chain seq x y z
N MET A 1 13.71 45.75 55.08
CA MET A 1 13.98 45.92 53.64
C MET A 1 14.56 44.59 53.13
N ARG A 2 13.72 43.71 52.59
CA ARG A 2 14.15 42.48 51.93
C ARG A 2 13.79 42.60 50.43
N LYS A 3 14.81 42.60 49.58
CA LYS A 3 14.65 42.61 48.13
C LYS A 3 14.31 41.19 47.66
N LEU A 4 13.16 41.09 46.99
CA LEU A 4 12.72 39.87 46.31
C LEU A 4 13.37 39.88 44.90
N ILE A 5 14.18 38.86 44.62
CA ILE A 5 14.77 38.63 43.29
C ILE A 5 13.85 37.64 42.59
N LEU A 6 13.15 38.13 41.51
CA LEU A 6 12.42 37.27 40.58
C LEU A 6 13.41 36.69 39.57
N LEU A 7 13.58 35.38 39.57
CA LEU A 7 14.26 34.65 38.50
C LEU A 7 13.26 34.35 37.39
N PHE A 8 13.46 34.98 36.24
CA PHE A 8 12.78 34.60 34.98
C PHE A 8 13.51 33.42 34.36
N PHE A 9 12.88 32.24 34.35
CA PHE A 9 13.33 31.10 33.57
C PHE A 9 12.88 31.33 32.10
N HIS A 10 13.81 31.65 31.23
CA HIS A 10 13.61 31.61 29.79
C HIS A 10 13.77 30.15 29.34
N PHE A 11 12.67 29.54 28.96
CA PHE A 11 12.65 28.27 28.23
C PHE A 11 13.05 28.55 26.80
N VAL A 12 14.31 28.36 26.45
CA VAL A 12 14.78 28.40 25.06
C VAL A 12 14.41 27.07 24.41
N LEU A 13 13.37 27.08 23.58
CA LEU A 13 13.08 25.98 22.67
C LEU A 13 14.18 25.96 21.60
N LEU A 14 15.13 25.06 21.75
CA LEU A 14 16.11 24.74 20.71
C LEU A 14 15.38 23.97 19.59
N PHE A 15 14.86 24.70 18.60
CA PHE A 15 14.64 24.11 17.29
C PHE A 15 16.02 23.77 16.72
N SER A 16 16.34 22.49 16.62
CA SER A 16 17.47 22.04 15.83
C SER A 16 17.16 22.29 14.35
N LEU A 17 17.52 23.46 13.86
CA LEU A 17 17.67 23.69 12.44
C LEU A 17 18.81 22.78 11.96
N LYS A 18 18.47 21.68 11.30
CA LYS A 18 19.43 20.92 10.49
C LYS A 18 19.93 21.89 9.41
N SER A 19 21.09 22.49 9.63
CA SER A 19 21.80 23.24 8.60
C SER A 19 22.31 22.25 7.57
N TYR A 20 21.63 22.13 6.44
CA TYR A 20 22.11 21.38 5.28
C TYR A 20 23.19 22.21 4.57
N GLY A 21 24.45 21.74 4.63
CA GLY A 21 25.52 22.28 3.81
C GLY A 21 25.20 22.15 2.32
N GLN A 22 25.55 23.16 1.52
CA GLN A 22 25.29 23.29 0.09
C GLN A 22 25.92 22.15 -0.73
N GLY A 23 25.18 21.12 -0.97
CA GLY A 23 25.32 20.11 -2.01
C GLY A 23 23.93 19.53 -2.20
N SER A 24 23.44 19.33 -3.43
CA SER A 24 22.10 18.77 -3.62
C SER A 24 22.01 17.45 -2.87
N LEU A 25 21.09 17.40 -1.89
CA LEU A 25 20.89 16.22 -1.04
C LEU A 25 20.56 15.00 -1.90
N PHE A 26 19.95 15.24 -3.05
CA PHE A 26 19.46 14.24 -4.00
C PHE A 26 19.92 14.53 -5.41
N LEU A 27 20.20 13.47 -6.19
CA LEU A 27 20.60 13.57 -7.59
C LEU A 27 20.06 12.39 -8.41
N VAL A 28 19.26 12.66 -9.42
CA VAL A 28 18.98 11.72 -10.51
C VAL A 28 20.08 11.86 -11.56
N THR A 29 20.77 10.76 -11.87
CA THR A 29 21.97 10.81 -12.74
C THR A 29 21.66 11.01 -14.22
N ASP A 30 20.43 10.73 -14.64
CA ASP A 30 19.92 11.04 -15.97
C ASP A 30 18.91 12.19 -15.89
N PRO A 31 19.27 13.40 -16.38
CA PRO A 31 18.35 14.53 -16.37
C PRO A 31 17.07 14.31 -17.20
N VAL A 32 17.12 13.45 -18.24
CA VAL A 32 15.96 13.14 -19.06
C VAL A 32 14.95 12.33 -18.25
N ALA A 33 15.41 11.32 -17.52
CA ALA A 33 14.58 10.53 -16.61
C ALA A 33 13.93 11.43 -15.54
N GLU A 34 14.66 12.42 -15.00
CA GLU A 34 14.09 13.39 -14.05
C GLU A 34 13.00 14.24 -14.70
N GLN A 35 13.21 14.77 -15.91
CA GLN A 35 12.20 15.58 -16.60
C GLN A 35 10.95 14.75 -16.95
N VAL A 36 11.10 13.47 -17.28
CA VAL A 36 9.96 12.58 -17.50
C VAL A 36 9.14 12.38 -16.22
N MET A 37 9.79 12.14 -15.09
CA MET A 37 9.07 12.03 -13.79
C MET A 37 8.37 13.35 -13.40
N LEU A 38 8.87 14.49 -13.83
CA LEU A 38 8.24 15.79 -13.64
C LEU A 38 7.09 16.07 -14.64
N GLY A 39 6.89 15.20 -15.62
CA GLY A 39 5.92 15.39 -16.71
C GLY A 39 6.31 16.51 -17.68
N ASN A 40 7.61 16.80 -17.84
CA ASN A 40 8.16 17.85 -18.70
C ASN A 40 8.88 17.22 -19.91
N TYR A 41 8.14 16.52 -20.75
CA TYR A 41 8.66 15.85 -21.93
C TYR A 41 7.63 15.82 -23.06
N ASP A 42 8.10 15.55 -24.29
CA ASP A 42 7.22 15.27 -25.42
C ASP A 42 6.96 13.76 -25.50
N PRO A 43 5.73 13.30 -25.25
CA PRO A 43 5.39 11.88 -25.25
C PRO A 43 5.53 11.22 -26.62
N THR A 44 5.51 11.99 -27.70
CA THR A 44 5.64 11.45 -29.07
C THR A 44 7.03 10.86 -29.33
N VAL A 45 8.06 11.38 -28.61
CA VAL A 45 9.44 10.86 -28.66
C VAL A 45 9.53 9.42 -28.13
N TYR A 46 8.60 9.05 -27.24
CA TYR A 46 8.57 7.75 -26.56
C TYR A 46 7.39 6.87 -27.03
N ALA A 47 6.83 7.14 -28.19
CA ALA A 47 5.71 6.35 -28.72
C ALA A 47 6.14 4.88 -28.91
N ALA A 48 5.35 3.96 -28.37
CA ALA A 48 5.57 2.53 -28.56
C ALA A 48 4.88 2.02 -29.82
N SER A 49 5.45 1.01 -30.46
CA SER A 49 4.78 0.28 -31.54
C SER A 49 3.59 -0.54 -31.06
N GLN A 50 3.52 -0.86 -29.77
CA GLN A 50 2.43 -1.60 -29.14
C GLN A 50 1.80 -0.78 -28.02
N VAL A 51 0.50 -0.52 -28.16
CA VAL A 51 -0.31 0.22 -27.18
C VAL A 51 -1.29 -0.76 -26.55
N LEU A 52 -1.31 -0.81 -25.22
CA LEU A 52 -2.32 -1.53 -24.45
C LEU A 52 -3.38 -0.52 -23.99
N ASN A 53 -4.63 -0.78 -24.28
CA ASN A 53 -5.76 0.09 -23.96
C ASN A 53 -7.06 -0.65 -23.66
N HIS A 54 -7.00 -1.95 -23.43
CA HIS A 54 -8.12 -2.80 -23.07
C HIS A 54 -7.70 -3.76 -21.95
N PRO A 55 -8.55 -4.06 -20.94
CA PRO A 55 -8.22 -4.92 -19.83
C PRO A 55 -7.60 -6.26 -20.25
N ASP A 56 -8.26 -6.99 -21.14
CA ASP A 56 -7.75 -8.28 -21.67
C ASP A 56 -6.36 -8.16 -22.27
N THR A 57 -6.08 -7.09 -23.03
CA THR A 57 -4.78 -6.93 -23.70
C THR A 57 -3.67 -6.59 -22.70
N ILE A 58 -4.00 -5.88 -21.62
CA ILE A 58 -3.07 -5.61 -20.52
C ILE A 58 -2.75 -6.91 -19.79
N SER A 59 -3.79 -7.63 -19.35
CA SER A 59 -3.66 -8.88 -18.59
C SER A 59 -2.91 -9.95 -19.39
N GLN A 60 -3.32 -10.22 -20.62
CA GLN A 60 -2.68 -11.21 -21.48
C GLN A 60 -1.27 -10.78 -21.91
N GLY A 61 -1.06 -9.48 -22.19
CA GLY A 61 0.25 -8.96 -22.59
C GLY A 61 1.30 -9.16 -21.52
N ILE A 62 0.93 -9.04 -20.24
CA ILE A 62 1.81 -9.29 -19.10
C ILE A 62 1.94 -10.79 -18.84
N LEU A 63 0.82 -11.52 -18.75
CA LEU A 63 0.78 -12.96 -18.45
C LEU A 63 1.66 -13.78 -19.42
N GLN A 64 1.60 -13.48 -20.72
CA GLN A 64 2.33 -14.23 -21.74
C GLN A 64 3.84 -13.94 -21.77
N ARG A 65 4.31 -12.87 -21.12
CA ARG A 65 5.69 -12.41 -21.23
C ARG A 65 6.49 -12.57 -19.94
N VAL A 66 5.84 -12.59 -18.79
CA VAL A 66 6.51 -12.89 -17.51
C VAL A 66 6.94 -14.36 -17.54
N ASN A 67 8.22 -14.61 -17.21
CA ASN A 67 8.82 -15.92 -17.44
C ASN A 67 9.54 -16.43 -16.19
N PRO A 68 9.19 -17.63 -15.67
CA PRO A 68 9.80 -18.19 -14.47
C PRO A 68 11.30 -18.47 -14.60
N ASP A 69 11.79 -18.87 -15.79
CA ASP A 69 13.22 -19.12 -16.01
C ASP A 69 14.02 -17.81 -16.00
N THR A 70 13.41 -16.71 -16.47
CA THR A 70 14.01 -15.38 -16.39
C THR A 70 14.13 -14.93 -14.94
N LEU A 71 13.05 -15.05 -14.15
CA LEU A 71 13.05 -14.76 -12.71
C LEU A 71 14.08 -15.61 -11.97
N LYS A 72 14.13 -16.93 -12.24
CA LYS A 72 15.14 -17.84 -11.71
C LYS A 72 16.55 -17.34 -12.02
N SER A 73 16.83 -16.97 -13.27
CA SER A 73 18.13 -16.47 -13.68
C SER A 73 18.57 -15.21 -12.93
N TYR A 74 17.61 -14.31 -12.61
CA TYR A 74 17.89 -13.10 -11.83
C TYR A 74 18.22 -13.44 -10.38
N ILE A 75 17.47 -14.32 -9.75
CA ILE A 75 17.70 -14.74 -8.36
C ILE A 75 19.04 -15.46 -8.22
N LEU A 76 19.37 -16.40 -9.12
CA LEU A 76 20.66 -17.07 -9.14
C LEU A 76 21.82 -16.05 -9.27
N LYS A 77 21.65 -15.03 -10.09
CA LYS A 77 22.67 -13.98 -10.26
C LYS A 77 22.77 -13.10 -9.03
N LEU A 78 21.66 -12.67 -8.44
CA LEU A 78 21.65 -11.86 -7.21
C LEU A 78 22.31 -12.62 -6.05
N ALA A 79 21.99 -13.89 -5.86
CA ALA A 79 22.61 -14.74 -4.84
C ALA A 79 24.13 -14.90 -5.06
N SER A 80 24.60 -14.92 -6.31
CA SER A 80 26.02 -15.06 -6.63
C SER A 80 26.90 -13.89 -6.16
N PHE A 81 26.31 -12.74 -5.81
CA PHE A 81 27.05 -11.61 -5.22
C PHE A 81 27.36 -11.80 -3.73
N GLN A 82 26.86 -12.89 -3.11
CA GLN A 82 27.16 -13.42 -1.78
C GLN A 82 26.67 -12.54 -0.61
N ASN A 83 26.97 -11.25 -0.63
CA ASN A 83 26.54 -10.31 0.40
C ASN A 83 26.15 -9.01 -0.28
N ARG A 84 24.85 -8.65 -0.18
CA ARG A 84 24.32 -7.42 -0.73
C ARG A 84 24.00 -6.38 0.35
N ASN A 85 24.62 -6.52 1.54
CA ASN A 85 24.47 -5.49 2.58
C ASN A 85 24.84 -4.11 2.03
N THR A 86 24.09 -3.09 2.39
CA THR A 86 24.28 -1.70 1.93
C THR A 86 25.71 -1.18 2.17
N GLY A 87 26.36 -1.64 3.25
CA GLY A 87 27.74 -1.31 3.56
C GLY A 87 28.78 -2.21 2.90
N SER A 88 28.38 -3.23 2.11
CA SER A 88 29.31 -4.20 1.50
C SER A 88 30.09 -3.60 0.33
N ASP A 89 30.97 -4.41 -0.26
CA ASP A 89 31.92 -4.02 -1.31
C ASP A 89 31.21 -3.30 -2.48
N THR A 90 31.63 -2.08 -2.75
CA THR A 90 31.13 -1.25 -3.87
C THR A 90 32.12 -1.15 -5.03
N LEU A 91 33.30 -1.75 -4.94
CA LEU A 91 34.38 -1.67 -5.93
C LEU A 91 34.55 -2.98 -6.71
N SER A 92 34.25 -4.13 -6.10
CA SER A 92 34.33 -5.43 -6.78
C SER A 92 33.36 -5.49 -7.97
N ALA A 93 33.80 -6.14 -9.05
CA ALA A 93 32.96 -6.42 -10.21
C ALA A 93 32.10 -7.69 -10.06
N THR A 94 32.37 -8.52 -9.05
CA THR A 94 31.78 -9.87 -8.95
C THR A 94 31.03 -10.16 -7.65
N ARG A 95 31.22 -9.34 -6.61
CA ARG A 95 30.59 -9.52 -5.31
C ARG A 95 30.17 -8.20 -4.67
N GLY A 96 29.33 -8.28 -3.66
CA GLY A 96 28.90 -7.12 -2.87
C GLY A 96 27.81 -6.30 -3.56
N PHE A 97 27.36 -5.28 -2.83
CA PHE A 97 26.26 -4.42 -3.26
C PHE A 97 26.56 -3.67 -4.56
N GLY A 98 27.81 -3.21 -4.73
CA GLY A 98 28.22 -2.46 -5.93
C GLY A 98 28.12 -3.28 -7.21
N ALA A 99 28.56 -4.55 -7.18
CA ALA A 99 28.46 -5.46 -8.31
C ALA A 99 27.00 -5.75 -8.67
N ALA A 100 26.15 -6.02 -7.65
CA ALA A 100 24.72 -6.25 -7.83
C ALA A 100 24.03 -5.03 -8.47
N ARG A 101 24.28 -3.84 -7.91
CA ARG A 101 23.72 -2.57 -8.41
C ARG A 101 24.07 -2.31 -9.88
N ASN A 102 25.34 -2.49 -10.25
CA ASN A 102 25.79 -2.26 -11.60
C ASN A 102 25.21 -3.30 -12.58
N TRP A 103 25.04 -4.54 -12.13
CA TRP A 103 24.42 -5.59 -12.93
C TRP A 103 22.93 -5.28 -13.19
N VAL A 104 22.16 -4.90 -12.16
CA VAL A 104 20.73 -4.50 -12.32
C VAL A 104 20.62 -3.31 -13.28
N TYR A 105 21.46 -2.29 -13.10
CA TYR A 105 21.48 -1.13 -14.01
C TYR A 105 21.75 -1.55 -15.46
N SER A 106 22.72 -2.44 -15.69
CA SER A 106 23.01 -2.96 -17.04
C SER A 106 21.84 -3.74 -17.64
N LYS A 107 21.04 -4.42 -16.81
CA LYS A 107 19.82 -5.09 -17.26
C LYS A 107 18.76 -4.08 -17.71
N PHE A 108 18.55 -3.02 -16.97
CA PHE A 108 17.62 -1.97 -17.39
C PHE A 108 18.06 -1.31 -18.71
N GLN A 109 19.37 -1.10 -18.92
CA GLN A 109 19.90 -0.65 -20.21
C GLN A 109 19.59 -1.65 -21.34
N GLN A 110 19.77 -2.95 -21.10
CA GLN A 110 19.43 -4.00 -22.08
C GLN A 110 17.92 -3.99 -22.41
N TYR A 111 17.04 -3.82 -21.41
CA TYR A 111 15.60 -3.75 -21.64
C TYR A 111 15.20 -2.52 -22.43
N SER A 112 15.86 -1.39 -22.21
CA SER A 112 15.68 -0.19 -23.02
C SER A 112 15.97 -0.47 -24.48
N ILE A 113 17.14 -1.03 -24.79
CA ILE A 113 17.53 -1.39 -26.15
C ILE A 113 16.54 -2.37 -26.79
N LEU A 114 16.09 -3.38 -26.05
CA LEU A 114 15.12 -4.39 -26.53
C LEU A 114 13.74 -3.79 -26.81
N ASN A 115 13.38 -2.69 -26.15
CA ASN A 115 12.06 -2.09 -26.16
C ASN A 115 12.10 -0.63 -26.67
N GLU A 116 12.69 -0.44 -27.85
CA GLU A 116 12.65 0.82 -28.63
C GLU A 116 13.35 2.01 -27.95
N ASN A 117 14.29 1.73 -27.03
CA ASN A 117 15.04 2.72 -26.24
C ASN A 117 14.15 3.68 -25.42
N ARG A 118 12.96 3.22 -25.01
CA ARG A 118 12.00 4.06 -24.28
C ARG A 118 12.18 4.03 -22.77
N LEU A 119 12.73 2.95 -22.22
CA LEU A 119 13.02 2.86 -20.78
C LEU A 119 14.28 3.69 -20.48
N LEU A 120 14.23 4.54 -19.48
CA LEU A 120 15.30 5.49 -19.11
C LEU A 120 15.95 5.06 -17.78
N PRO A 121 17.04 4.25 -17.80
CA PRO A 121 17.72 3.84 -16.59
C PRO A 121 18.53 4.98 -15.98
N ALA A 122 18.42 5.17 -14.67
CA ALA A 122 19.22 6.15 -13.92
C ALA A 122 19.54 5.63 -12.52
N PHE A 123 20.47 6.31 -11.84
CA PHE A 123 20.62 6.19 -10.40
C PHE A 123 19.98 7.39 -9.72
N PHE A 124 19.28 7.12 -8.63
CA PHE A 124 18.90 8.13 -7.66
C PHE A 124 19.90 8.10 -6.51
N GLN A 125 20.70 9.16 -6.36
CA GLN A 125 21.75 9.26 -5.34
C GLN A 125 21.27 10.09 -4.16
N PHE A 126 21.64 9.65 -2.96
CA PHE A 126 21.39 10.38 -1.71
C PHE A 126 22.57 10.20 -0.74
N ASN A 127 22.67 11.10 0.24
CA ASN A 127 23.71 11.08 1.25
C ASN A 127 23.12 10.79 2.61
N GLN A 128 23.53 9.66 3.20
CA GLN A 128 23.16 9.22 4.54
C GLN A 128 24.26 8.33 5.09
N LEU A 129 24.64 8.46 6.35
CA LEU A 129 25.61 7.55 6.94
C LEU A 129 24.92 6.24 7.35
N ILE A 130 25.19 5.17 6.61
CA ILE A 130 24.63 3.83 6.83
C ILE A 130 25.77 2.82 6.72
N CYS A 131 25.98 1.98 7.73
CA CYS A 131 27.03 0.97 7.78
C CYS A 131 28.40 1.50 7.32
N ALA A 132 28.78 2.69 7.80
CA ALA A 132 30.01 3.41 7.46
C ALA A 132 30.13 3.92 6.01
N VAL A 133 29.11 3.79 5.19
CA VAL A 133 29.01 4.35 3.84
C VAL A 133 28.15 5.60 3.87
N THR A 134 28.55 6.65 3.13
CA THR A 134 27.87 7.97 3.17
C THR A 134 27.10 8.29 1.91
N ARG A 135 27.36 7.61 0.80
CA ARG A 135 26.69 7.87 -0.49
C ARG A 135 26.03 6.60 -1.00
N HIS A 136 24.74 6.67 -1.18
CA HIS A 136 23.92 5.55 -1.62
C HIS A 136 23.23 5.84 -2.94
N LYS A 137 22.78 4.79 -3.61
CA LYS A 137 22.11 4.87 -4.91
C LYS A 137 21.00 3.82 -4.99
N ASN A 138 19.75 4.27 -5.13
CA ASN A 138 18.71 3.43 -5.71
C ASN A 138 18.92 3.33 -7.23
N ILE A 139 18.44 2.27 -7.84
CA ILE A 139 18.40 2.12 -9.28
C ILE A 139 16.98 2.41 -9.72
N ILE A 140 16.82 3.31 -10.66
CA ILE A 140 15.49 3.60 -11.24
C ILE A 140 15.52 3.35 -12.74
N ALA A 141 14.37 2.95 -13.28
CA ALA A 141 14.14 2.89 -14.72
C ALA A 141 12.76 3.53 -14.99
N VAL A 142 12.75 4.63 -15.72
CA VAL A 142 11.56 5.42 -15.98
C VAL A 142 11.02 5.09 -17.36
N LEU A 143 9.78 4.63 -17.42
CA LEU A 143 9.04 4.38 -18.66
C LEU A 143 8.08 5.55 -18.90
N PRO A 144 8.35 6.43 -19.87
CA PRO A 144 7.50 7.59 -20.14
C PRO A 144 6.09 7.20 -20.55
N GLY A 145 5.11 7.88 -19.99
CA GLY A 145 3.70 7.77 -20.39
C GLY A 145 3.41 8.51 -21.69
N ARG A 146 2.26 8.23 -22.28
CA ARG A 146 1.79 8.89 -23.50
C ARG A 146 0.87 10.09 -23.24
N ASP A 147 0.41 10.27 -21.99
CA ASP A 147 -0.41 11.40 -21.57
C ASP A 147 0.33 12.26 -20.53
N THR A 148 0.54 13.53 -20.87
CA THR A 148 1.16 14.51 -19.97
C THR A 148 0.15 15.43 -19.29
N THR A 149 -1.14 15.22 -19.49
CA THR A 149 -2.22 15.95 -18.80
C THR A 149 -2.37 15.48 -17.36
N ASP A 150 -2.21 14.16 -17.10
CA ASP A 150 -2.06 13.59 -15.76
C ASP A 150 -0.59 13.19 -15.54
N LYS A 151 0.14 14.03 -14.83
CA LYS A 151 1.57 13.85 -14.56
C LYS A 151 1.86 12.88 -13.41
N SER A 152 0.85 12.22 -12.85
CA SER A 152 1.06 11.26 -11.79
C SER A 152 1.77 10.01 -12.31
N ILE A 153 2.67 9.46 -11.48
CA ILE A 153 3.43 8.26 -11.82
C ILE A 153 2.89 7.03 -11.07
N ILE A 154 3.13 5.84 -11.61
CA ILE A 154 3.02 4.57 -10.90
C ILE A 154 4.43 4.15 -10.50
N LEU A 155 4.64 3.78 -9.25
CA LEU A 155 5.92 3.30 -8.73
C LEU A 155 5.82 1.81 -8.36
N ILE A 156 6.69 0.99 -8.95
CA ILE A 156 6.85 -0.42 -8.61
C ILE A 156 8.23 -0.59 -8.01
N GLU A 157 8.32 -1.07 -6.79
CA GLU A 157 9.58 -1.13 -6.07
C GLU A 157 9.81 -2.44 -5.33
N GLY A 158 11.08 -2.67 -4.99
CA GLY A 158 11.56 -3.72 -4.10
C GLY A 158 13.03 -3.45 -3.75
N HIS A 159 13.46 -3.80 -2.54
CA HIS A 159 14.83 -3.55 -2.14
C HIS A 159 15.78 -4.64 -2.62
N MET A 160 17.05 -4.27 -2.84
CA MET A 160 18.08 -5.21 -3.28
C MET A 160 19.06 -5.54 -2.15
N ASP A 161 19.18 -4.70 -1.15
CA ASP A 161 20.06 -4.97 -0.04
C ASP A 161 19.57 -6.20 0.74
N SER A 162 20.51 -6.87 1.38
CA SER A 162 20.29 -8.06 2.19
C SER A 162 21.12 -7.99 3.45
N ARG A 163 20.76 -8.77 4.45
CA ARG A 163 21.51 -8.85 5.72
C ARG A 163 21.57 -10.28 6.24
N CYS A 164 22.51 -10.53 7.12
CA CYS A 164 22.47 -11.64 8.03
C CYS A 164 22.05 -11.17 9.43
N GLU A 165 22.32 -11.93 10.48
CA GLU A 165 21.87 -11.68 11.85
C GLU A 165 22.34 -10.31 12.37
N VAL A 166 23.53 -9.86 11.97
CA VAL A 166 24.09 -8.56 12.36
C VAL A 166 23.86 -7.54 11.24
N LEU A 167 23.20 -6.46 11.58
CA LEU A 167 22.66 -5.46 10.63
C LEU A 167 23.68 -4.90 9.63
N CYS A 168 24.92 -4.65 10.06
CA CYS A 168 25.98 -4.08 9.22
C CYS A 168 27.16 -5.07 9.02
N ASP A 169 26.92 -6.38 9.13
CA ASP A 169 27.96 -7.36 8.80
C ASP A 169 28.08 -7.50 7.28
N THR A 170 29.20 -6.98 6.75
CA THR A 170 29.50 -7.01 5.32
C THR A 170 30.37 -8.21 4.93
N ALA A 171 30.72 -9.10 5.87
CA ALA A 171 31.59 -10.24 5.68
C ALA A 171 30.83 -11.59 5.70
N CYS A 172 29.67 -11.63 6.32
CA CYS A 172 28.83 -12.85 6.38
C CYS A 172 28.31 -13.25 5.00
N LEU A 173 27.85 -14.48 4.87
CA LEU A 173 27.03 -14.88 3.73
C LEU A 173 25.61 -14.30 3.93
N ALA A 174 25.22 -13.36 3.10
CA ALA A 174 23.91 -12.74 3.09
C ALA A 174 23.38 -12.74 1.65
N GLN A 175 23.00 -13.92 1.17
CA GLN A 175 22.44 -14.06 -0.20
C GLN A 175 21.08 -13.37 -0.31
N GLY A 176 20.31 -13.29 0.79
CA GLY A 176 19.03 -12.60 0.84
C GLY A 176 18.12 -13.02 -0.32
N VAL A 177 17.92 -14.34 -0.49
CA VAL A 177 17.24 -14.88 -1.67
C VAL A 177 15.75 -14.60 -1.58
N GLU A 178 15.17 -14.89 -0.44
CA GLU A 178 13.78 -14.59 -0.15
C GLU A 178 13.63 -13.10 0.19
N ASP A 179 14.51 -12.56 1.03
CA ASP A 179 14.55 -11.18 1.49
C ASP A 179 15.83 -10.44 0.99
N ASN A 180 15.80 -9.69 -0.14
CA ASN A 180 14.67 -9.56 -1.03
C ASN A 180 15.13 -9.64 -2.51
N ALA A 181 15.88 -10.72 -2.87
CA ALA A 181 16.16 -10.96 -4.28
C ALA A 181 14.88 -11.26 -5.07
N THR A 182 13.82 -11.79 -4.40
CA THR A 182 12.54 -12.07 -5.03
C THR A 182 11.83 -10.80 -5.49
N GLY A 183 11.72 -9.79 -4.65
CA GLY A 183 11.13 -8.51 -5.02
C GLY A 183 11.97 -7.76 -6.06
N THR A 184 13.31 -7.76 -5.89
CA THR A 184 14.22 -7.21 -6.90
C THR A 184 14.01 -7.87 -8.28
N ALA A 185 13.95 -9.21 -8.34
CA ALA A 185 13.75 -9.96 -9.58
C ALA A 185 12.38 -9.66 -10.22
N LEU A 186 11.32 -9.55 -9.39
CA LEU A 186 9.98 -9.18 -9.84
C LEU A 186 9.96 -7.81 -10.51
N VAL A 187 10.54 -6.79 -9.86
CA VAL A 187 10.61 -5.42 -10.41
C VAL A 187 11.41 -5.39 -11.72
N MET A 188 12.55 -6.11 -11.78
CA MET A 188 13.34 -6.24 -13.01
C MET A 188 12.54 -6.89 -14.14
N GLU A 189 11.79 -7.96 -13.86
CA GLU A 189 10.98 -8.66 -14.85
C GLU A 189 9.84 -7.78 -15.35
N LEU A 190 9.17 -7.05 -14.45
CA LEU A 190 8.15 -6.09 -14.86
C LEU A 190 8.71 -4.96 -15.72
N ALA A 191 9.90 -4.43 -15.39
CA ALA A 191 10.58 -3.45 -16.25
C ALA A 191 10.84 -4.01 -17.66
N ARG A 192 11.27 -5.27 -17.77
CA ARG A 192 11.49 -5.96 -19.06
C ARG A 192 10.21 -6.15 -19.85
N VAL A 193 9.14 -6.57 -19.18
CA VAL A 193 7.86 -6.91 -19.83
C VAL A 193 7.08 -5.65 -20.18
N MET A 194 6.88 -4.77 -19.21
CA MET A 194 6.00 -3.61 -19.37
C MET A 194 6.61 -2.54 -20.27
N SER A 195 7.94 -2.39 -20.33
CA SER A 195 8.57 -1.43 -21.25
C SER A 195 8.37 -1.75 -22.72
N LYS A 196 7.85 -2.92 -23.08
CA LYS A 196 7.41 -3.24 -24.45
C LYS A 196 6.19 -2.42 -24.88
N TYR A 197 5.37 -1.98 -23.94
CA TYR A 197 4.09 -1.37 -24.16
C TYR A 197 4.08 0.13 -23.82
N SER A 198 3.03 0.83 -24.25
CA SER A 198 2.77 2.22 -23.89
C SER A 198 1.58 2.29 -22.93
N TYR A 199 1.70 3.12 -21.92
CA TYR A 199 0.68 3.41 -20.91
C TYR A 199 0.39 4.91 -20.92
N ASP A 200 -0.72 5.34 -20.32
CA ASP A 200 -1.04 6.77 -20.25
C ASP A 200 -0.09 7.48 -19.28
N ARG A 201 0.15 6.91 -18.12
CA ARG A 201 1.04 7.48 -17.09
C ARG A 201 2.43 6.91 -17.16
N THR A 202 3.38 7.71 -16.71
CA THR A 202 4.76 7.26 -16.49
C THR A 202 4.81 6.18 -15.43
N ILE A 203 5.55 5.10 -15.70
CA ILE A 203 5.82 4.04 -14.72
C ILE A 203 7.29 4.11 -14.32
N VAL A 204 7.57 4.08 -13.02
CA VAL A 204 8.93 4.04 -12.46
C VAL A 204 9.14 2.68 -11.81
N PHE A 205 10.14 1.96 -12.28
CA PHE A 205 10.64 0.74 -11.66
C PHE A 205 11.82 1.12 -10.78
N MET A 206 11.75 0.87 -9.48
CA MET A 206 12.78 1.26 -8.53
C MET A 206 13.28 0.06 -7.74
N ILE A 207 14.60 -0.07 -7.71
CA ILE A 207 15.29 -1.00 -6.83
C ILE A 207 15.95 -0.16 -5.73
N THR A 208 15.47 -0.30 -4.52
CA THR A 208 15.94 0.47 -3.36
C THR A 208 17.18 -0.15 -2.71
N THR A 209 17.81 0.62 -1.86
CA THR A 209 18.90 0.21 -0.97
C THR A 209 18.60 0.65 0.45
N SER A 210 19.22 -0.01 1.41
CA SER A 210 19.14 0.36 2.83
C SER A 210 17.73 0.24 3.42
N GLU A 211 16.92 -0.66 2.88
CA GLU A 211 15.65 -1.06 3.47
C GLU A 211 15.93 -1.66 4.85
N GLU A 212 16.80 -2.66 4.89
CA GLU A 212 17.19 -3.44 6.06
C GLU A 212 17.78 -2.60 7.22
N GLN A 213 18.34 -1.44 6.90
CA GLN A 213 18.92 -0.55 7.88
C GLN A 213 17.96 0.57 8.32
N GLY A 214 16.73 0.61 7.80
CA GLY A 214 15.69 1.54 8.22
C GLY A 214 15.00 2.30 7.08
N LEU A 215 14.72 1.66 5.95
CA LEU A 215 13.94 2.17 4.81
C LEU A 215 14.56 3.42 4.13
N TYR A 216 15.88 3.66 4.33
CA TYR A 216 16.51 4.93 3.95
C TYR A 216 16.46 5.21 2.44
N GLY A 217 16.52 4.18 1.60
CA GLY A 217 16.43 4.35 0.15
C GLY A 217 15.05 4.83 -0.30
N ALA A 218 14.01 4.26 0.26
CA ALA A 218 12.63 4.65 0.02
C ALA A 218 12.32 6.03 0.64
N GLU A 219 12.76 6.29 1.88
CA GLU A 219 12.61 7.58 2.55
C GLU A 219 13.24 8.72 1.72
N ALA A 220 14.49 8.53 1.27
CA ALA A 220 15.18 9.52 0.47
C ALA A 220 14.46 9.81 -0.87
N PHE A 221 13.90 8.78 -1.51
CA PHE A 221 13.15 8.98 -2.75
C PHE A 221 11.78 9.61 -2.49
N ALA A 222 11.09 9.24 -1.41
CA ALA A 222 9.83 9.86 -1.00
C ALA A 222 10.01 11.35 -0.66
N ASP A 223 11.07 11.71 0.06
CA ASP A 223 11.47 13.10 0.31
C ASP A 223 11.74 13.87 -0.99
N TYR A 224 12.49 13.25 -1.91
CA TYR A 224 12.82 13.86 -3.20
C TYR A 224 11.57 14.13 -4.04
N VAL A 225 10.67 13.15 -4.20
CA VAL A 225 9.45 13.34 -5.01
C VAL A 225 8.53 14.37 -4.39
N ALA A 226 8.44 14.41 -3.05
CA ALA A 226 7.69 15.45 -2.34
C ALA A 226 8.31 16.83 -2.55
N LEU A 227 9.63 16.96 -2.43
CA LEU A 227 10.37 18.21 -2.66
C LEU A 227 10.18 18.73 -4.09
N LYS A 228 10.17 17.84 -5.07
CA LYS A 228 10.00 18.17 -6.51
C LYS A 228 8.54 18.36 -6.92
N GLY A 229 7.58 18.05 -6.06
CA GLY A 229 6.15 18.12 -6.36
C GLY A 229 5.68 17.03 -7.34
N ILE A 230 6.44 15.93 -7.49
CA ILE A 230 6.06 14.79 -8.32
C ILE A 230 4.86 14.10 -7.65
N GLN A 231 3.80 13.87 -8.40
CA GLN A 231 2.62 13.17 -7.93
C GLN A 231 2.78 11.66 -8.16
N ILE A 232 2.53 10.87 -7.12
CA ILE A 232 2.48 9.42 -7.24
C ILE A 232 1.04 8.97 -7.07
N LYS A 233 0.48 8.31 -8.09
CA LYS A 233 -0.87 7.73 -8.07
C LYS A 233 -0.92 6.49 -7.18
N ALA A 234 0.10 5.63 -7.30
CA ALA A 234 0.21 4.40 -6.52
C ALA A 234 1.66 3.91 -6.42
N VAL A 235 1.99 3.31 -5.27
CA VAL A 235 3.24 2.60 -4.98
C VAL A 235 2.92 1.14 -4.69
N GLN A 236 3.61 0.23 -5.36
CA GLN A 236 3.59 -1.21 -5.13
C GLN A 236 4.95 -1.66 -4.60
N ASN A 237 5.06 -1.88 -3.30
CA ASN A 237 6.24 -2.47 -2.70
C ASN A 237 6.16 -4.00 -2.77
N ASN A 238 7.22 -4.64 -3.23
CA ASN A 238 7.35 -6.09 -3.36
C ASN A 238 8.48 -6.57 -2.45
N ASP A 239 8.11 -7.16 -1.33
CA ASP A 239 9.08 -7.50 -0.32
C ASP A 239 8.72 -8.85 0.30
N VAL A 240 9.64 -9.81 0.13
CA VAL A 240 9.45 -11.23 0.43
C VAL A 240 8.26 -11.83 -0.34
N ILE A 241 8.43 -12.06 -1.63
CA ILE A 241 7.31 -12.38 -2.52
C ILE A 241 7.47 -13.72 -3.28
N GLY A 242 8.41 -14.57 -2.89
CA GLY A 242 8.74 -15.79 -3.63
C GLY A 242 8.79 -17.08 -2.82
N GLY A 243 8.83 -17.02 -1.50
CA GLY A 243 8.84 -18.18 -0.63
C GLY A 243 7.47 -18.85 -0.53
N ILE A 244 7.47 -20.17 -0.35
CA ILE A 244 6.23 -20.96 -0.19
C ILE A 244 6.27 -21.91 1.00
N VAL A 245 7.44 -22.11 1.63
CA VAL A 245 7.60 -23.01 2.78
C VAL A 245 7.29 -22.25 4.06
N CYS A 246 6.30 -22.72 4.78
CA CYS A 246 5.80 -22.07 5.97
C CYS A 246 6.74 -22.23 7.17
N GLY A 247 7.07 -21.12 7.83
CA GLY A 247 7.71 -21.09 9.13
C GLY A 247 6.69 -21.14 10.27
N ASN A 248 7.12 -20.80 11.50
CA ASN A 248 6.23 -20.57 12.62
C ASN A 248 5.58 -19.21 12.52
N THR A 249 4.78 -19.00 11.47
CA THR A 249 4.13 -17.72 11.24
C THR A 249 2.93 -17.51 12.14
N SER A 250 2.71 -16.27 12.57
CA SER A 250 1.55 -15.88 13.38
C SER A 250 0.56 -15.00 12.63
N SER A 251 0.85 -14.59 11.40
CA SER A 251 -0.02 -13.69 10.65
C SER A 251 -1.05 -14.47 9.83
N ALA A 252 -2.33 -14.29 10.15
CA ALA A 252 -3.43 -14.84 9.36
C ALA A 252 -3.85 -13.85 8.24
N PRO A 253 -4.38 -14.30 7.09
CA PRO A 253 -4.33 -15.67 6.64
C PRO A 253 -2.91 -16.06 6.27
N SER A 254 -2.47 -17.19 6.72
CA SER A 254 -1.10 -17.65 6.53
C SER A 254 -1.07 -19.17 6.50
N CYS A 255 0.10 -19.67 6.34
CA CYS A 255 0.40 -21.07 6.35
C CYS A 255 -0.24 -21.82 7.53
N PRO A 256 -0.84 -22.99 7.31
CA PRO A 256 -1.52 -23.73 8.35
C PRO A 256 -0.57 -24.32 9.41
N GLY A 257 0.69 -24.62 9.05
CA GLY A 257 1.67 -25.19 9.97
C GLY A 257 3.11 -25.10 9.49
N LEU A 258 4.03 -25.41 10.39
CA LEU A 258 5.46 -25.43 10.09
C LEU A 258 5.79 -26.44 8.98
N ASN A 259 6.55 -26.01 7.97
CA ASN A 259 6.95 -26.72 6.78
C ASN A 259 5.81 -27.08 5.81
N ASP A 260 4.60 -26.61 6.04
CA ASP A 260 3.55 -26.69 5.03
C ASP A 260 3.89 -25.82 3.82
N ILE A 261 3.22 -26.06 2.71
CA ILE A 261 3.42 -25.33 1.47
C ILE A 261 2.20 -24.44 1.20
N ASP A 262 2.44 -23.14 1.05
CA ASP A 262 1.44 -22.22 0.54
C ASP A 262 1.97 -21.49 -0.71
N SER A 263 1.49 -21.89 -1.86
CA SER A 263 1.86 -21.33 -3.17
C SER A 263 0.70 -20.65 -3.89
N THR A 264 -0.44 -20.48 -3.21
CA THR A 264 -1.68 -19.97 -3.81
C THR A 264 -2.25 -18.74 -3.12
N GLN A 265 -1.57 -18.22 -2.11
CA GLN A 265 -1.97 -17.00 -1.42
C GLN A 265 -0.91 -15.90 -1.56
N VAL A 266 -1.37 -14.66 -1.63
CA VAL A 266 -0.56 -13.44 -1.50
C VAL A 266 -1.29 -12.48 -0.58
N ARG A 267 -0.53 -11.78 0.28
CA ARG A 267 -1.07 -10.80 1.23
C ARG A 267 -0.80 -9.37 0.75
N LEU A 268 -1.81 -8.52 0.84
CA LEU A 268 -1.72 -7.09 0.55
C LEU A 268 -1.83 -6.31 1.85
N PHE A 269 -0.71 -5.75 2.27
CA PHE A 269 -0.67 -4.86 3.42
C PHE A 269 -0.88 -3.41 2.98
N SER A 270 -1.67 -2.67 3.73
CA SER A 270 -2.04 -1.29 3.44
C SER A 270 -2.51 -0.56 4.69
N PHE A 271 -2.13 0.71 4.81
CA PHE A 271 -2.48 1.51 5.98
C PHE A 271 -3.95 1.93 5.99
N GLY A 272 -4.51 2.05 7.19
CA GLY A 272 -5.80 2.68 7.42
C GLY A 272 -6.97 1.72 7.31
N GLY A 273 -8.16 2.25 7.51
CA GLY A 273 -9.45 1.57 7.46
C GLY A 273 -10.45 2.36 6.64
N PHE A 274 -11.47 2.93 7.30
CA PHE A 274 -12.46 3.74 6.63
C PHE A 274 -11.82 4.88 5.82
N ASN A 275 -12.24 5.00 4.58
CA ASN A 275 -11.81 6.05 3.65
C ASN A 275 -10.29 6.07 3.36
N SER A 276 -9.60 4.96 3.59
CA SER A 276 -8.18 4.85 3.29
C SER A 276 -7.94 4.65 1.79
N LYS A 277 -7.21 5.57 1.16
CA LYS A 277 -6.79 5.43 -0.24
C LYS A 277 -5.86 4.23 -0.46
N HIS A 278 -5.13 3.80 0.57
CA HIS A 278 -4.25 2.63 0.52
C HIS A 278 -5.09 1.35 0.46
N LYS A 279 -6.13 1.23 1.31
CA LYS A 279 -7.10 0.12 1.25
C LYS A 279 -7.88 0.12 -0.06
N GLN A 280 -8.29 1.30 -0.55
CA GLN A 280 -8.96 1.41 -1.85
C GLN A 280 -8.08 0.88 -2.98
N TYR A 281 -6.77 1.19 -2.95
CA TYR A 281 -5.86 0.66 -3.95
C TYR A 281 -5.65 -0.86 -3.81
N ALA A 282 -5.55 -1.39 -2.59
CA ALA A 282 -5.47 -2.84 -2.38
C ALA A 282 -6.72 -3.57 -2.90
N ARG A 283 -7.92 -3.01 -2.68
CA ARG A 283 -9.19 -3.52 -3.22
C ARG A 283 -9.22 -3.47 -4.74
N PHE A 284 -8.77 -2.35 -5.33
CA PHE A 284 -8.62 -2.23 -6.77
C PHE A 284 -7.70 -3.32 -7.33
N CYS A 285 -6.51 -3.52 -6.76
CA CYS A 285 -5.58 -4.55 -7.22
C CYS A 285 -6.18 -5.96 -7.16
N LYS A 286 -6.96 -6.26 -6.12
CA LYS A 286 -7.66 -7.53 -5.98
C LYS A 286 -8.77 -7.69 -6.99
N LEU A 287 -9.61 -6.67 -7.17
CA LEU A 287 -10.71 -6.69 -8.13
C LEU A 287 -10.21 -6.91 -9.57
N GLU A 288 -9.18 -6.15 -9.97
CA GLU A 288 -8.54 -6.29 -11.28
C GLU A 288 -7.93 -7.68 -11.51
N TYR A 289 -7.43 -8.31 -10.45
CA TYR A 289 -6.99 -9.69 -10.54
C TYR A 289 -8.16 -10.66 -10.71
N GLU A 290 -9.21 -10.51 -9.90
CA GLU A 290 -10.34 -11.44 -9.88
C GLU A 290 -11.18 -11.36 -11.16
N GLU A 291 -11.38 -10.15 -11.70
CA GLU A 291 -12.19 -9.98 -12.91
C GLU A 291 -11.38 -10.12 -14.20
N GLU A 292 -10.14 -9.63 -14.25
CA GLU A 292 -9.39 -9.49 -15.50
C GLU A 292 -8.27 -10.54 -15.68
N LEU A 293 -7.78 -11.18 -14.61
CA LEU A 293 -6.71 -12.18 -14.71
C LEU A 293 -7.16 -13.61 -14.46
N ILE A 294 -8.03 -13.85 -13.48
CA ILE A 294 -8.50 -15.21 -13.16
C ILE A 294 -9.02 -15.97 -14.39
N PRO A 295 -9.75 -15.34 -15.34
CA PRO A 295 -10.21 -16.05 -16.55
C PRO A 295 -9.09 -16.64 -17.42
N PHE A 296 -7.87 -16.14 -17.30
CA PHE A 296 -6.74 -16.51 -18.15
C PHE A 296 -5.65 -17.34 -17.42
N VAL A 297 -5.70 -17.45 -16.10
CA VAL A 297 -4.67 -18.18 -15.33
C VAL A 297 -5.06 -19.64 -15.09
N THR A 298 -4.06 -20.52 -15.11
CA THR A 298 -4.27 -21.96 -14.84
C THR A 298 -4.27 -22.31 -13.36
N VAL A 299 -3.60 -21.51 -12.54
CA VAL A 299 -3.52 -21.65 -11.08
C VAL A 299 -3.94 -20.35 -10.45
N PRO A 300 -5.19 -20.20 -10.04
CA PRO A 300 -5.66 -18.98 -9.39
C PRO A 300 -5.01 -18.80 -8.02
N MET A 301 -4.82 -17.53 -7.65
CA MET A 301 -4.29 -17.10 -6.36
C MET A 301 -5.41 -16.49 -5.50
N THR A 302 -5.29 -16.62 -4.20
CA THR A 302 -6.10 -15.85 -3.25
C THR A 302 -5.32 -14.61 -2.82
N MET A 303 -5.92 -13.43 -3.04
CA MET A 303 -5.35 -12.16 -2.58
C MET A 303 -6.05 -11.75 -1.28
N SER A 304 -5.30 -11.65 -0.20
CA SER A 304 -5.82 -11.31 1.13
C SER A 304 -5.46 -9.87 1.49
N ILE A 305 -6.45 -9.00 1.61
CA ILE A 305 -6.26 -7.62 2.08
C ILE A 305 -6.15 -7.64 3.59
N MET A 306 -4.97 -7.33 4.11
CA MET A 306 -4.68 -7.38 5.53
C MET A 306 -5.23 -6.15 6.25
N SER A 307 -5.67 -6.31 7.51
CA SER A 307 -6.17 -5.19 8.33
C SER A 307 -5.05 -4.22 8.69
N ALA A 308 -3.89 -4.75 9.10
CA ALA A 308 -2.73 -3.94 9.48
C ALA A 308 -1.97 -3.38 8.25
N GLU A 309 -1.17 -2.35 8.48
CA GLU A 309 -0.25 -1.78 7.49
C GLU A 309 0.91 -2.72 7.18
N ASP A 310 1.36 -3.47 8.17
CA ASP A 310 2.38 -4.50 8.06
C ASP A 310 2.24 -5.49 9.23
N ARG A 311 3.06 -6.53 9.27
CA ARG A 311 3.13 -7.49 10.37
C ARG A 311 3.68 -6.83 11.63
N THR A 312 3.41 -7.40 12.79
CA THR A 312 3.91 -6.90 14.07
C THR A 312 5.44 -6.87 14.09
N GLY A 313 6.01 -5.71 14.37
CA GLY A 313 7.45 -5.51 14.43
C GLY A 313 8.16 -5.48 13.07
N ARG A 314 7.40 -5.45 11.96
CA ARG A 314 7.90 -5.33 10.60
C ARG A 314 7.53 -3.97 10.00
N GLY A 315 8.20 -3.64 8.91
CA GLY A 315 7.93 -2.50 8.05
C GLY A 315 8.30 -2.83 6.61
N GLY A 316 8.29 -1.83 5.74
CA GLY A 316 8.71 -1.97 4.37
C GLY A 316 8.73 -0.62 3.65
N ASP A 317 9.28 -0.62 2.45
CA ASP A 317 9.55 0.60 1.66
C ASP A 317 8.28 1.39 1.26
N HIS A 318 7.07 0.81 1.40
CA HIS A 318 5.80 1.53 1.21
C HIS A 318 5.53 2.59 2.31
N ILE A 319 6.09 2.43 3.51
CA ILE A 319 5.82 3.29 4.68
C ILE A 319 6.27 4.73 4.45
N PRO A 320 7.50 5.04 3.99
CA PRO A 320 7.92 6.40 3.70
C PRO A 320 7.00 7.12 2.71
N PHE A 321 6.54 6.45 1.67
CA PHE A 321 5.59 7.04 0.70
C PHE A 321 4.24 7.34 1.34
N ARG A 322 3.73 6.44 2.17
CA ARG A 322 2.50 6.67 2.94
C ARG A 322 2.66 7.87 3.88
N GLN A 323 3.81 8.03 4.54
CA GLN A 323 4.10 9.18 5.42
C GLN A 323 4.08 10.51 4.66
N HIS A 324 4.48 10.52 3.39
CA HIS A 324 4.35 11.65 2.47
C HIS A 324 2.97 11.75 1.81
N ASN A 325 1.98 11.01 2.32
CA ASN A 325 0.61 11.01 1.81
C ASN A 325 0.49 10.54 0.35
N TYR A 326 1.36 9.65 -0.13
CA TYR A 326 1.17 8.91 -1.38
C TYR A 326 0.41 7.61 -1.12
N THR A 327 -0.37 7.14 -2.08
CA THR A 327 -1.02 5.82 -2.00
C THR A 327 0.04 4.74 -2.09
N ALA A 328 0.15 3.88 -1.09
CA ALA A 328 1.18 2.84 -1.07
C ALA A 328 0.67 1.57 -0.41
N ILE A 329 1.05 0.42 -0.98
CA ILE A 329 0.73 -0.92 -0.49
C ILE A 329 1.96 -1.82 -0.59
N ARG A 330 1.96 -2.92 0.18
CA ARG A 330 2.98 -3.96 0.13
C ARG A 330 2.35 -5.30 -0.26
N TYR A 331 2.97 -5.95 -1.23
CA TYR A 331 2.74 -7.36 -1.54
C TYR A 331 3.77 -8.21 -0.81
N THR A 332 3.32 -9.29 -0.19
CA THR A 332 4.19 -10.26 0.46
C THR A 332 3.60 -11.67 0.39
N SER A 333 4.46 -12.68 0.39
CA SER A 333 4.01 -14.07 0.36
C SER A 333 3.37 -14.50 1.68
N ALA A 334 2.48 -15.49 1.62
CA ALA A 334 1.75 -15.97 2.80
C ALA A 334 2.63 -16.73 3.79
N ASN A 335 3.76 -17.30 3.32
CA ASN A 335 4.70 -18.03 4.15
C ASN A 335 5.57 -17.14 5.07
N GLU A 336 5.57 -15.84 4.84
CA GLU A 336 6.45 -14.94 5.56
C GLU A 336 6.13 -14.89 7.06
N HIS A 337 7.18 -14.99 7.87
CA HIS A 337 7.06 -15.04 9.33
C HIS A 337 6.66 -13.67 9.91
N GLY A 338 5.79 -13.69 10.93
CA GLY A 338 5.33 -12.46 11.60
C GLY A 338 6.36 -11.84 12.56
N ASP A 339 7.37 -12.61 13.02
CA ASP A 339 8.38 -12.13 13.96
C ASP A 339 9.66 -11.69 13.23
N ALA A 340 10.05 -10.42 13.41
CA ALA A 340 11.27 -9.85 12.86
C ALA A 340 12.53 -10.16 13.69
N ASN A 341 12.39 -10.69 14.91
CA ASN A 341 13.49 -10.89 15.81
C ASN A 341 14.16 -12.25 15.61
N VAL A 342 15.25 -12.29 14.85
CA VAL A 342 16.05 -13.50 14.59
C VAL A 342 16.64 -14.16 15.84
N ALA A 343 16.72 -13.45 16.95
CA ALA A 343 17.17 -13.98 18.24
C ALA A 343 16.02 -14.52 19.11
N ALA A 344 14.77 -14.39 18.66
CA ALA A 344 13.62 -14.88 19.39
C ALA A 344 13.63 -16.42 19.46
N VAL A 345 13.19 -16.94 20.60
CA VAL A 345 13.04 -18.40 20.77
C VAL A 345 12.01 -18.92 19.80
N GLY A 346 12.39 -19.89 18.98
CA GLY A 346 11.51 -20.50 17.98
C GLY A 346 11.46 -19.77 16.64
N TYR A 347 12.29 -18.75 16.43
CA TYR A 347 12.43 -18.12 15.10
C TYR A 347 12.87 -19.16 14.07
N SER A 348 12.01 -19.45 13.11
CA SER A 348 12.19 -20.49 12.11
C SER A 348 12.30 -19.97 10.67
N ASP A 349 12.06 -18.67 10.48
CA ASP A 349 12.23 -18.01 9.19
C ASP A 349 13.70 -17.97 8.76
N ARG A 350 13.94 -17.81 7.47
CA ARG A 350 15.28 -17.65 6.90
C ARG A 350 15.72 -16.21 6.81
N GLN A 351 14.77 -15.28 6.71
CA GLN A 351 15.02 -13.86 6.59
C GLN A 351 15.99 -13.35 7.66
N HIS A 352 16.75 -12.32 7.34
CA HIS A 352 17.70 -11.66 8.24
C HIS A 352 18.78 -12.60 8.81
N SER A 353 19.10 -13.68 8.13
CA SER A 353 20.07 -14.67 8.59
C SER A 353 20.93 -15.23 7.44
N THR A 354 22.03 -15.85 7.82
CA THR A 354 22.90 -16.59 6.87
C THR A 354 22.19 -17.80 6.22
N ARG A 355 20.98 -18.14 6.66
CA ARG A 355 20.16 -19.24 6.11
C ARG A 355 19.28 -18.82 4.93
N ASP A 356 19.16 -17.50 4.65
CA ASP A 356 18.43 -17.01 3.47
C ASP A 356 19.27 -17.20 2.22
N THR A 357 19.27 -18.43 1.74
CA THR A 357 20.07 -18.91 0.61
C THR A 357 19.16 -19.48 -0.48
N LEU A 358 19.76 -19.85 -1.62
CA LEU A 358 19.03 -20.42 -2.76
C LEU A 358 18.23 -21.67 -2.40
N GLY A 359 18.76 -22.52 -1.53
CA GLY A 359 18.18 -23.82 -1.23
C GLY A 359 19.23 -24.82 -0.77
N VAL A 360 18.96 -26.09 -0.99
CA VAL A 360 19.86 -27.20 -0.61
C VAL A 360 20.24 -28.02 -1.84
N ASP A 361 21.42 -28.58 -1.76
CA ASP A 361 21.91 -29.64 -2.65
C ASP A 361 21.53 -30.98 -2.00
N THR A 362 20.56 -31.70 -2.60
CA THR A 362 20.05 -32.97 -2.03
C THR A 362 20.81 -34.19 -2.52
N ASN A 363 21.57 -34.06 -3.61
CA ASN A 363 22.30 -35.17 -4.24
C ASN A 363 23.82 -35.12 -4.02
N GLY A 364 24.37 -34.01 -3.48
CA GLY A 364 25.77 -33.89 -3.11
C GLY A 364 26.72 -33.52 -4.26
N ASP A 365 26.19 -33.01 -5.38
CA ASP A 365 26.99 -32.59 -6.54
C ASP A 365 27.46 -31.12 -6.48
N MET A 366 27.19 -30.45 -5.38
CA MET A 366 27.46 -29.02 -5.10
C MET A 366 26.62 -28.06 -5.96
N VAL A 367 25.50 -28.51 -6.52
CA VAL A 367 24.53 -27.70 -7.22
C VAL A 367 23.22 -27.73 -6.46
N VAL A 368 22.63 -26.55 -6.20
CA VAL A 368 21.30 -26.47 -5.56
C VAL A 368 20.24 -27.04 -6.49
N ASP A 369 19.54 -28.07 -6.03
CA ASP A 369 18.48 -28.77 -6.75
C ASP A 369 17.11 -28.65 -6.06
N SER A 370 17.07 -28.26 -4.78
CA SER A 370 15.86 -27.95 -4.04
C SER A 370 15.88 -26.49 -3.58
N PHE A 371 15.01 -25.68 -4.17
CA PHE A 371 14.98 -24.23 -3.95
C PHE A 371 14.01 -23.85 -2.83
N PHE A 372 14.36 -22.81 -2.05
CA PHE A 372 13.46 -22.23 -1.04
C PHE A 372 12.43 -21.28 -1.65
N VAL A 373 12.70 -20.76 -2.85
CA VAL A 373 11.79 -19.92 -3.64
C VAL A 373 11.14 -20.75 -4.74
N ASP A 374 9.82 -20.59 -4.92
CA ASP A 374 9.09 -21.15 -6.05
C ASP A 374 8.96 -20.12 -7.17
N PHE A 375 9.59 -20.42 -8.31
CA PHE A 375 9.64 -19.47 -9.43
C PHE A 375 8.31 -19.35 -10.17
N ASN A 376 7.43 -20.35 -10.11
CA ASN A 376 6.09 -20.26 -10.67
C ASN A 376 5.18 -19.39 -9.78
N TYR A 377 5.31 -19.52 -8.46
CA TYR A 377 4.62 -18.64 -7.52
C TYR A 377 5.07 -17.18 -7.69
N LEU A 378 6.38 -16.93 -7.78
CA LEU A 378 6.93 -15.60 -8.04
C LEU A 378 6.44 -15.05 -9.39
N THR A 379 6.32 -15.90 -10.42
CA THR A 379 5.75 -15.52 -11.72
C THR A 379 4.31 -15.05 -11.58
N ARG A 380 3.47 -15.78 -10.85
CA ARG A 380 2.07 -15.39 -10.61
C ARG A 380 1.99 -14.05 -9.88
N ASN A 381 2.83 -13.83 -8.86
CA ASN A 381 2.91 -12.56 -8.16
C ASN A 381 3.36 -11.41 -9.07
N ALA A 382 4.33 -11.63 -9.96
CA ALA A 382 4.76 -10.64 -10.94
C ALA A 382 3.62 -10.28 -11.92
N VAL A 383 2.86 -11.26 -12.39
CA VAL A 383 1.70 -11.04 -13.26
C VAL A 383 0.62 -10.20 -12.56
N ILE A 384 0.28 -10.53 -11.31
CA ILE A 384 -0.69 -9.77 -10.50
C ILE A 384 -0.24 -8.32 -10.33
N ASN A 385 1.02 -8.10 -9.95
CA ASN A 385 1.60 -6.77 -9.79
C ASN A 385 1.57 -5.95 -11.08
N GLY A 386 2.04 -6.55 -12.16
CA GLY A 386 2.10 -5.88 -13.47
C GLY A 386 0.72 -5.54 -14.01
N ASN A 387 -0.27 -6.42 -13.82
CA ASN A 387 -1.66 -6.17 -14.20
C ASN A 387 -2.23 -4.95 -13.47
N ALA A 388 -2.18 -4.95 -12.14
CA ALA A 388 -2.69 -3.85 -11.33
C ALA A 388 -1.99 -2.52 -11.64
N ALA A 389 -0.65 -2.54 -11.82
CA ALA A 389 0.10 -1.35 -12.23
C ALA A 389 -0.29 -0.86 -13.63
N GLY A 390 -0.46 -1.77 -14.59
CA GLY A 390 -0.87 -1.46 -15.95
C GLY A 390 -2.26 -0.84 -16.01
N MET A 391 -3.23 -1.43 -15.31
CA MET A 391 -4.59 -0.89 -15.18
C MET A 391 -4.58 0.50 -14.52
N ALA A 392 -3.88 0.66 -13.40
CA ALA A 392 -3.75 1.95 -12.72
C ALA A 392 -3.05 3.01 -13.59
N ALA A 393 -2.09 2.61 -14.44
CA ALA A 393 -1.37 3.51 -15.33
C ALA A 393 -2.23 4.02 -16.49
N ILE A 394 -3.25 3.28 -16.92
CA ILE A 394 -4.17 3.67 -17.99
C ILE A 394 -5.49 4.21 -17.42
N GLY A 395 -5.95 3.66 -16.30
CA GLY A 395 -7.28 3.92 -15.73
C GLY A 395 -7.67 5.39 -15.68
N PRO A 396 -8.93 5.70 -16.02
CA PRO A 396 -9.42 7.07 -16.12
C PRO A 396 -9.43 7.82 -14.79
N LYS A 397 -9.94 9.04 -14.80
CA LYS A 397 -10.08 9.85 -13.59
C LYS A 397 -11.18 9.26 -12.68
N THR A 398 -10.92 9.21 -11.39
CA THR A 398 -11.89 8.83 -10.36
C THR A 398 -13.01 9.86 -10.27
N PRO A 399 -14.30 9.46 -10.25
CA PRO A 399 -15.44 10.37 -10.12
C PRO A 399 -15.69 10.78 -8.67
N ASP A 400 -16.38 11.91 -8.47
CA ASP A 400 -17.01 12.25 -7.20
C ASP A 400 -18.49 11.86 -7.22
N PHE A 401 -19.07 11.53 -6.06
CA PHE A 401 -20.45 11.09 -5.96
C PHE A 401 -21.11 11.48 -4.65
N THR A 402 -22.44 11.33 -4.61
CA THR A 402 -23.25 11.32 -3.40
C THR A 402 -24.08 10.06 -3.35
N VAL A 403 -24.45 9.66 -2.13
CA VAL A 403 -25.32 8.50 -1.90
C VAL A 403 -26.39 8.84 -0.90
N THR A 404 -27.62 8.37 -1.13
CA THR A 404 -28.77 8.60 -0.26
C THR A 404 -29.52 7.30 -0.01
N SER A 405 -29.85 7.00 1.24
CA SER A 405 -30.75 5.88 1.56
C SER A 405 -32.19 6.26 1.21
N ILE A 406 -32.82 5.50 0.32
CA ILE A 406 -34.19 5.75 -0.16
C ILE A 406 -35.21 4.70 0.26
N GLY A 407 -34.78 3.64 0.94
CA GLY A 407 -35.66 2.56 1.39
C GLY A 407 -34.93 1.49 2.19
N LEU A 408 -35.62 0.38 2.47
CA LEU A 408 -34.99 -0.78 3.11
C LEU A 408 -33.87 -1.32 2.21
N ASN A 409 -32.64 -1.32 2.75
CA ASN A 409 -31.44 -1.78 2.06
C ASN A 409 -31.24 -1.15 0.66
N THR A 410 -31.85 0.00 0.39
CA THR A 410 -31.83 0.62 -0.94
C THR A 410 -31.16 1.98 -0.88
N VAL A 411 -30.19 2.18 -1.77
CA VAL A 411 -29.45 3.42 -1.90
C VAL A 411 -29.54 3.96 -3.33
N GLU A 412 -29.69 5.28 -3.45
CA GLU A 412 -29.54 6.00 -4.70
C GLU A 412 -28.15 6.64 -4.76
N VAL A 413 -27.43 6.39 -5.82
CA VAL A 413 -26.09 6.90 -6.09
C VAL A 413 -26.16 7.94 -7.20
N THR A 414 -25.54 9.10 -6.99
CA THR A 414 -25.48 10.17 -7.98
C THR A 414 -24.02 10.58 -8.18
N ILE A 415 -23.53 10.50 -9.42
CA ILE A 415 -22.22 11.03 -9.80
C ILE A 415 -22.32 12.56 -9.84
N THR A 416 -21.52 13.25 -9.06
CA THR A 416 -21.58 14.71 -8.89
C THR A 416 -20.48 15.45 -9.68
N GLN A 417 -19.32 14.81 -9.84
CA GLN A 417 -18.28 15.28 -10.75
C GLN A 417 -18.09 14.25 -11.84
N GLU A 418 -18.66 14.51 -12.97
CA GLU A 418 -18.57 13.64 -14.15
C GLU A 418 -17.13 13.58 -14.69
N THR A 419 -16.74 12.40 -15.14
CA THR A 419 -15.44 12.15 -15.76
C THR A 419 -15.51 12.15 -17.29
N GLY A 420 -16.70 12.35 -17.86
CA GLY A 420 -16.97 12.28 -19.30
C GLY A 420 -17.27 10.86 -19.78
N TYR A 421 -17.39 9.89 -18.87
CA TYR A 421 -17.74 8.51 -19.20
C TYR A 421 -19.21 8.21 -18.86
N ALA A 422 -19.79 7.24 -19.54
CA ALA A 422 -21.19 6.86 -19.36
C ALA A 422 -21.40 5.72 -18.37
N ASN A 423 -20.34 4.99 -18.05
CA ASN A 423 -20.39 3.81 -17.18
C ASN A 423 -19.51 3.99 -15.96
N TYR A 424 -19.96 3.41 -14.85
CA TYR A 424 -19.30 3.49 -13.56
C TYR A 424 -19.39 2.15 -12.83
N ARG A 425 -18.61 2.01 -11.77
CA ARG A 425 -18.77 0.93 -10.76
C ARG A 425 -19.29 1.54 -9.48
N PHE A 426 -20.15 0.81 -8.82
CA PHE A 426 -20.56 1.07 -7.44
C PHE A 426 -20.10 -0.11 -6.58
N ALA A 427 -19.32 0.15 -5.56
CA ALA A 427 -18.81 -0.85 -4.64
C ALA A 427 -19.38 -0.64 -3.24
N ASP A 428 -19.73 -1.73 -2.57
CA ASP A 428 -20.31 -1.78 -1.24
C ASP A 428 -19.54 -2.78 -0.37
N ARG A 429 -19.26 -2.38 0.87
CA ARG A 429 -18.75 -3.27 1.92
C ARG A 429 -19.35 -2.93 3.28
N THR A 430 -19.29 -3.89 4.17
CA THR A 430 -19.70 -3.74 5.57
C THR A 430 -18.47 -3.65 6.48
N SER A 431 -18.12 -4.71 7.20
CA SER A 431 -17.03 -4.72 8.18
C SER A 431 -15.76 -5.44 7.68
N THR A 432 -15.73 -5.85 6.41
CA THR A 432 -14.58 -6.55 5.81
C THR A 432 -13.57 -5.57 5.23
N ASN A 433 -12.32 -6.01 5.08
CA ASN A 433 -11.29 -5.23 4.40
C ASN A 433 -11.53 -5.14 2.89
N ASP A 434 -12.38 -6.00 2.34
CA ASP A 434 -12.67 -6.13 0.92
C ASP A 434 -14.09 -5.66 0.58
N TRP A 435 -14.40 -5.56 -0.72
CA TRP A 435 -15.76 -5.34 -1.19
C TRP A 435 -16.65 -6.56 -0.94
N ASP A 436 -17.86 -6.35 -0.39
CA ASP A 436 -18.89 -7.38 -0.32
C ASP A 436 -19.59 -7.54 -1.67
N SER A 437 -19.70 -6.43 -2.43
CA SER A 437 -20.31 -6.42 -3.76
C SER A 437 -19.78 -5.26 -4.61
N VAL A 438 -19.64 -5.52 -5.91
CA VAL A 438 -19.30 -4.49 -6.91
C VAL A 438 -20.29 -4.59 -8.06
N TYR A 439 -20.94 -3.48 -8.39
CA TYR A 439 -22.03 -3.41 -9.36
C TYR A 439 -21.63 -2.53 -10.56
N TYR A 440 -22.18 -2.84 -11.73
CA TYR A 440 -22.14 -1.93 -12.87
C TYR A 440 -23.23 -0.87 -12.72
N MET A 441 -22.90 0.38 -13.06
CA MET A 441 -23.79 1.53 -13.07
C MET A 441 -23.74 2.20 -14.45
N THR A 442 -24.89 2.44 -15.06
CA THR A 442 -25.00 3.13 -16.34
C THR A 442 -25.63 4.49 -16.15
N GLY A 443 -24.98 5.53 -16.66
CA GLY A 443 -25.40 6.92 -16.44
C GLY A 443 -24.98 7.45 -15.07
N ILE A 444 -25.42 8.66 -14.75
CA ILE A 444 -24.96 9.40 -13.57
C ILE A 444 -25.84 9.23 -12.32
N VAL A 445 -26.98 8.54 -12.43
CA VAL A 445 -27.88 8.21 -11.30
C VAL A 445 -28.34 6.78 -11.44
N ASP A 446 -28.21 6.01 -10.38
CA ASP A 446 -28.72 4.64 -10.33
C ASP A 446 -29.08 4.24 -8.90
N THR A 447 -29.81 3.12 -8.75
CA THR A 447 -30.31 2.61 -7.47
C THR A 447 -29.83 1.19 -7.23
N PHE A 448 -29.26 0.94 -6.04
CA PHE A 448 -28.71 -0.37 -5.68
C PHE A 448 -29.36 -0.92 -4.41
N ILE A 449 -29.52 -2.24 -4.38
CA ILE A 449 -29.89 -2.98 -3.19
C ILE A 449 -28.59 -3.45 -2.56
N VAL A 450 -28.26 -2.88 -1.40
CA VAL A 450 -27.11 -3.29 -0.60
C VAL A 450 -27.50 -4.38 0.39
N GLY A 451 -26.52 -4.97 1.07
CA GLY A 451 -26.77 -6.03 2.06
C GLY A 451 -27.66 -5.60 3.22
N THR A 452 -28.00 -6.54 4.10
CA THR A 452 -28.93 -6.31 5.24
C THR A 452 -28.25 -5.67 6.46
N ALA A 453 -26.97 -5.34 6.39
CA ALA A 453 -26.28 -4.61 7.45
C ALA A 453 -26.88 -3.19 7.60
N ALA A 454 -26.81 -2.65 8.81
CA ALA A 454 -27.35 -1.31 9.06
C ALA A 454 -26.43 -0.20 8.53
N THR A 455 -25.16 -0.49 8.31
CA THR A 455 -24.15 0.46 7.85
C THR A 455 -23.33 -0.14 6.71
N HIS A 456 -23.06 0.68 5.71
CA HIS A 456 -22.31 0.33 4.52
C HIS A 456 -21.25 1.39 4.22
N TYR A 457 -20.09 0.96 3.74
CA TYR A 457 -19.05 1.80 3.17
C TYR A 457 -19.13 1.67 1.65
N VAL A 458 -19.43 2.76 0.98
CA VAL A 458 -19.67 2.74 -0.46
C VAL A 458 -18.70 3.64 -1.21
N SER A 459 -18.41 3.27 -2.44
CA SER A 459 -17.44 3.94 -3.30
C SER A 459 -17.79 3.75 -4.76
N VAL A 460 -17.26 4.59 -5.65
CA VAL A 460 -17.50 4.51 -7.11
C VAL A 460 -16.19 4.58 -7.88
N ALA A 461 -16.19 3.98 -9.09
CA ALA A 461 -15.13 4.15 -10.07
C ALA A 461 -15.73 4.48 -11.44
N SER A 462 -14.99 5.17 -12.32
CA SER A 462 -15.34 5.37 -13.72
C SER A 462 -14.89 4.19 -14.56
N ILE A 463 -15.62 3.90 -15.63
CA ILE A 463 -15.20 2.94 -16.67
C ILE A 463 -15.04 3.72 -17.98
N ASP A 464 -13.87 3.62 -18.61
CA ASP A 464 -13.63 4.26 -19.89
C ASP A 464 -14.32 3.52 -21.06
N THR A 465 -14.19 4.05 -22.26
CA THR A 465 -14.80 3.47 -23.45
C THR A 465 -14.23 2.10 -23.88
N ASN A 466 -13.09 1.73 -23.31
CA ASN A 466 -12.41 0.45 -23.55
C ASN A 466 -12.67 -0.57 -22.42
N GLY A 467 -13.38 -0.16 -21.37
CA GLY A 467 -13.67 -1.02 -20.21
C GLY A 467 -12.65 -0.93 -19.06
N ILE A 468 -11.69 -0.02 -19.14
CA ILE A 468 -10.68 0.13 -18.06
C ILE A 468 -11.27 0.98 -16.93
N GLU A 469 -11.09 0.52 -15.70
CA GLU A 469 -11.60 1.17 -14.51
C GLU A 469 -10.63 2.20 -13.91
N SER A 470 -11.18 3.24 -13.31
CA SER A 470 -10.40 4.13 -12.44
C SER A 470 -10.13 3.48 -11.08
N LEU A 471 -9.23 4.06 -10.30
CA LEU A 471 -9.23 3.79 -8.86
C LEU A 471 -10.58 4.22 -8.27
N PHE A 472 -11.00 3.54 -7.20
CA PHE A 472 -12.23 3.88 -6.50
C PHE A 472 -12.10 5.21 -5.73
N SER A 473 -13.20 5.93 -5.65
CA SER A 473 -13.33 7.19 -4.91
C SER A 473 -13.15 6.98 -3.41
N LYS A 474 -13.12 8.07 -2.68
CA LYS A 474 -13.25 8.03 -1.21
C LYS A 474 -14.53 7.32 -0.81
N GLU A 475 -14.46 6.55 0.27
CA GLU A 475 -15.65 5.89 0.81
C GLU A 475 -16.59 6.90 1.48
N ILE A 476 -17.90 6.67 1.30
CA ILE A 476 -18.95 7.31 2.09
C ILE A 476 -19.54 6.24 2.99
N LEU A 477 -19.62 6.55 4.29
CA LEU A 477 -20.33 5.70 5.26
C LEU A 477 -21.79 6.09 5.25
N ILE A 478 -22.67 5.13 4.98
CA ILE A 478 -24.13 5.34 4.94
C ILE A 478 -24.85 4.35 5.87
N THR A 479 -25.91 4.84 6.52
CA THR A 479 -26.84 4.00 7.29
C THR A 479 -28.08 3.74 6.45
N VAL A 480 -28.44 2.46 6.31
CA VAL A 480 -29.68 2.05 5.67
C VAL A 480 -30.66 1.46 6.70
N PRO A 481 -31.98 1.75 6.59
CA PRO A 481 -32.96 1.14 7.45
C PRO A 481 -33.01 -0.38 7.24
N ASN A 482 -32.87 -1.14 8.32
CA ASN A 482 -32.94 -2.61 8.29
C ASN A 482 -34.08 -3.21 9.09
N GLY A 483 -35.15 -2.44 9.33
CA GLY A 483 -36.34 -2.84 10.09
C GLY A 483 -36.15 -2.76 11.62
N ILE A 484 -37.15 -2.14 12.30
CA ILE A 484 -37.32 -1.98 13.75
C ILE A 484 -36.26 -1.18 14.48
N ASN A 485 -36.46 0.13 14.56
CA ASN A 485 -35.82 0.99 15.56
C ASN A 485 -36.80 1.27 16.69
N GLU A 486 -36.59 0.69 17.86
CA GLU A 486 -37.26 1.13 19.09
C GLU A 486 -36.65 2.46 19.57
N PHE A 487 -37.38 3.54 19.41
CA PHE A 487 -37.00 4.84 19.98
C PHE A 487 -37.50 4.91 21.44
N LYS A 488 -36.56 4.87 22.40
CA LYS A 488 -36.86 5.34 23.77
C LYS A 488 -36.38 6.80 23.86
N LYS A 489 -37.35 7.68 24.13
CA LYS A 489 -37.16 9.13 24.17
C LYS A 489 -37.19 9.62 25.61
N GLU A 490 -36.07 10.11 26.13
CA GLU A 490 -36.01 10.88 27.37
C GLU A 490 -35.53 12.31 27.10
N GLU A 491 -36.22 13.31 27.63
CA GLU A 491 -35.85 14.74 27.60
C GLU A 491 -35.64 15.41 26.22
N GLY A 492 -36.23 14.92 25.15
CA GLY A 492 -36.15 15.59 23.81
C GLY A 492 -34.83 15.39 23.06
N VAL A 493 -33.93 14.55 23.55
CA VAL A 493 -32.73 14.08 22.89
C VAL A 493 -32.54 12.59 23.17
N ALA A 494 -32.12 11.82 22.19
CA ALA A 494 -31.80 10.40 22.35
C ALA A 494 -30.48 10.07 21.68
N LEU A 495 -29.56 9.44 22.42
CA LEU A 495 -28.33 8.87 21.90
C LEU A 495 -28.61 7.44 21.46
N MET A 496 -28.35 7.10 20.21
CA MET A 496 -28.58 5.75 19.68
C MET A 496 -27.37 4.85 19.90
N GLN A 497 -27.59 3.53 19.82
CA GLN A 497 -26.50 2.58 19.76
C GLN A 497 -25.70 2.82 18.47
N ASN A 498 -24.38 2.89 18.60
CA ASN A 498 -23.49 3.04 17.44
C ASN A 498 -23.62 1.83 16.50
N LYS A 499 -23.43 2.09 15.20
CA LYS A 499 -23.52 1.08 14.13
C LYS A 499 -22.37 1.25 13.14
N PRO A 500 -21.66 0.14 12.80
CA PRO A 500 -21.73 -1.19 13.43
C PRO A 500 -21.29 -1.19 14.91
N ASN A 501 -21.67 -2.24 15.66
CA ASN A 501 -21.15 -2.54 16.99
C ASN A 501 -21.25 -4.07 17.23
N PRO A 502 -20.14 -4.82 17.30
CA PRO A 502 -18.75 -4.34 17.22
C PRO A 502 -18.40 -3.67 15.90
N PHE A 503 -17.31 -2.91 15.90
CA PHE A 503 -16.74 -2.27 14.71
C PHE A 503 -15.21 -2.41 14.72
N ASP A 504 -14.59 -2.40 13.55
CA ASP A 504 -13.15 -2.61 13.34
C ASP A 504 -12.42 -1.38 12.77
N GLU A 505 -13.12 -0.45 12.16
CA GLU A 505 -12.55 0.77 11.56
C GLU A 505 -13.23 2.02 12.09
N SER A 506 -14.51 2.15 11.76
CA SER A 506 -15.33 3.29 12.14
C SER A 506 -16.76 2.87 12.46
N THR A 507 -17.45 3.76 13.13
CA THR A 507 -18.86 3.55 13.49
C THR A 507 -19.62 4.86 13.45
N ILE A 508 -20.93 4.79 13.17
CA ILE A 508 -21.82 5.93 13.25
C ILE A 508 -22.45 5.98 14.65
N ILE A 509 -22.34 7.14 15.28
CA ILE A 509 -23.06 7.48 16.52
C ILE A 509 -24.19 8.41 16.12
N SER A 510 -25.44 7.93 16.25
CA SER A 510 -26.64 8.70 15.88
C SER A 510 -27.24 9.37 17.10
N VAL A 511 -27.67 10.62 16.93
CA VAL A 511 -28.34 11.44 17.96
C VAL A 511 -29.63 12.00 17.38
N TYR A 512 -30.75 11.68 17.99
CA TYR A 512 -32.05 12.28 17.65
C TYR A 512 -32.33 13.51 18.52
N VAL A 513 -32.78 14.60 17.91
CA VAL A 513 -33.16 15.84 18.60
C VAL A 513 -34.63 16.20 18.27
N ASP A 514 -35.46 16.37 19.29
CA ASP A 514 -36.86 16.74 19.15
C ASP A 514 -37.06 18.26 19.10
N LYS A 515 -38.25 18.68 18.65
CA LYS A 515 -38.68 20.08 18.66
C LYS A 515 -38.68 20.66 20.08
N GLY A 516 -38.04 21.83 20.23
CA GLY A 516 -38.05 22.59 21.48
C GLY A 516 -36.78 22.49 22.32
N LYS A 517 -35.88 21.56 22.06
CA LYS A 517 -34.58 21.50 22.77
C LYS A 517 -33.65 22.63 22.29
N LYS A 518 -33.29 23.52 23.20
CA LYS A 518 -32.24 24.54 22.95
C LYS A 518 -30.98 24.16 23.72
N TYR A 519 -29.83 24.32 23.12
CA TYR A 519 -28.52 24.08 23.74
C TYR A 519 -27.52 25.12 23.21
N LYS A 520 -26.43 25.35 23.94
CA LYS A 520 -25.34 26.24 23.53
C LYS A 520 -24.22 25.46 22.83
N GLN A 521 -23.95 24.25 23.31
CA GLN A 521 -22.93 23.39 22.77
C GLN A 521 -23.30 21.91 22.97
N ALA A 522 -22.92 21.08 22.03
CA ALA A 522 -23.03 19.62 22.15
C ALA A 522 -21.70 18.95 21.75
N ALA A 523 -21.42 17.80 22.31
CA ALA A 523 -20.26 17.00 21.98
C ALA A 523 -20.52 15.51 22.23
N ILE A 524 -19.83 14.66 21.46
CA ILE A 524 -19.67 13.24 21.78
C ILE A 524 -18.30 13.05 22.43
N SER A 525 -18.26 12.47 23.62
CA SER A 525 -17.05 12.11 24.35
C SER A 525 -16.87 10.60 24.32
N ILE A 526 -15.68 10.14 23.97
CA ILE A 526 -15.29 8.73 23.97
C ILE A 526 -14.35 8.49 25.13
N SER A 527 -14.58 7.45 25.92
CA SER A 527 -13.77 7.08 27.08
C SER A 527 -13.41 5.60 27.07
N ASP A 528 -12.26 5.26 27.64
CA ASP A 528 -11.88 3.88 27.89
C ASP A 528 -12.69 3.26 29.06
N ILE A 529 -12.45 1.98 29.34
CA ILE A 529 -13.15 1.27 30.45
C ILE A 529 -12.83 1.82 31.84
N LYS A 530 -11.77 2.63 31.98
CA LYS A 530 -11.39 3.30 33.22
C LYS A 530 -12.00 4.69 33.35
N GLY A 531 -12.77 5.13 32.34
CA GLY A 531 -13.40 6.44 32.30
C GLY A 531 -12.46 7.58 31.84
N LYS A 532 -11.25 7.26 31.37
CA LYS A 532 -10.35 8.26 30.80
C LYS A 532 -10.87 8.67 29.42
N GLU A 533 -11.11 9.97 29.23
CA GLU A 533 -11.51 10.51 27.93
C GLU A 533 -10.36 10.33 26.91
N ILE A 534 -10.68 9.71 25.78
CA ILE A 534 -9.76 9.45 24.67
C ILE A 534 -9.92 10.51 23.58
N LYS A 535 -11.19 10.83 23.27
CA LYS A 535 -11.53 11.78 22.20
C LYS A 535 -12.80 12.52 22.55
N ARG A 536 -12.84 13.81 22.22
CA ARG A 536 -14.04 14.63 22.29
C ARG A 536 -14.31 15.27 20.94
N MET A 537 -15.50 15.07 20.41
CA MET A 537 -15.94 15.57 19.12
C MET A 537 -17.08 16.57 19.32
N PRO A 538 -16.86 17.88 19.08
CA PRO A 538 -17.93 18.86 19.03
C PRO A 538 -18.92 18.50 17.92
N VAL A 539 -20.23 18.64 18.18
CA VAL A 539 -21.29 18.33 17.23
C VAL A 539 -22.30 19.48 17.16
N ASP A 540 -22.71 19.83 15.95
CA ASP A 540 -23.80 20.78 15.72
C ASP A 540 -25.08 20.00 15.41
N LEU A 541 -25.89 19.79 16.45
CA LEU A 541 -27.10 18.97 16.36
C LEU A 541 -28.24 19.78 15.75
N LYS A 542 -28.84 19.22 14.70
CA LYS A 542 -30.05 19.76 14.04
C LYS A 542 -31.29 18.99 14.52
N LEU A 543 -32.45 19.58 14.29
CA LEU A 543 -33.74 18.92 14.55
C LEU A 543 -33.82 17.61 13.74
N GLY A 544 -34.23 16.52 14.37
CA GLY A 544 -34.29 15.18 13.76
C GLY A 544 -33.04 14.36 14.03
N MET A 545 -32.70 13.47 13.10
CA MET A 545 -31.55 12.57 13.22
C MET A 545 -30.27 13.28 12.84
N ASN A 546 -29.22 13.12 13.66
CA ASN A 546 -27.88 13.59 13.43
C ASN A 546 -26.93 12.40 13.52
N GLU A 547 -25.94 12.33 12.62
CA GLU A 547 -24.99 11.24 12.56
C GLU A 547 -23.57 11.78 12.70
N VAL A 548 -22.78 11.13 13.57
CA VAL A 548 -21.38 11.48 13.87
C VAL A 548 -20.53 10.25 13.63
N ILE A 549 -19.59 10.35 12.70
CA ILE A 549 -18.65 9.27 12.42
C ILE A 549 -17.53 9.30 13.45
N TYR A 550 -17.28 8.16 14.07
CA TYR A 550 -16.13 7.93 14.94
C TYR A 550 -15.18 6.92 14.33
N GLU A 551 -13.95 7.35 14.11
CA GLU A 551 -12.82 6.52 13.68
C GLU A 551 -11.94 6.23 14.90
N HIS A 552 -11.66 4.95 15.17
CA HIS A 552 -10.90 4.53 16.36
C HIS A 552 -9.39 4.72 16.22
N GLY A 553 -8.86 4.77 15.01
CA GLY A 553 -7.44 5.03 14.75
C GLY A 553 -6.52 3.86 15.11
N TYR A 554 -6.98 2.63 14.93
CA TYR A 554 -6.18 1.39 15.07
C TYR A 554 -5.51 1.18 16.43
N GLY A 555 -6.15 1.65 17.48
CA GLY A 555 -5.76 1.32 18.86
C GLY A 555 -6.06 -0.14 19.20
N ALA A 556 -5.73 -0.53 20.43
CA ALA A 556 -6.04 -1.88 20.92
C ALA A 556 -7.54 -2.14 20.94
N SER A 557 -7.95 -3.35 20.54
CA SER A 557 -9.32 -3.85 20.66
C SER A 557 -9.82 -3.73 22.09
N GLY A 558 -11.11 -3.42 22.27
CA GLY A 558 -11.66 -3.28 23.60
C GLY A 558 -13.05 -2.70 23.66
N ILE A 559 -13.54 -2.51 24.89
CA ILE A 559 -14.82 -1.88 25.18
C ILE A 559 -14.57 -0.41 25.54
N PHE A 560 -15.33 0.46 24.90
CA PHE A 560 -15.32 1.90 25.11
C PHE A 560 -16.72 2.39 25.48
N THR A 561 -16.79 3.56 26.10
CA THR A 561 -18.04 4.27 26.37
C THR A 561 -18.07 5.55 25.57
N TYR A 562 -19.16 5.82 24.87
CA TYR A 562 -19.41 7.14 24.31
C TYR A 562 -20.58 7.81 25.00
N SER A 563 -20.48 9.13 25.18
CA SER A 563 -21.44 9.93 25.93
C SER A 563 -21.81 11.16 25.12
N LEU A 564 -23.12 11.46 25.07
CA LEU A 564 -23.61 12.72 24.57
C LEU A 564 -23.55 13.77 25.69
N LEU A 565 -22.84 14.86 25.43
CA LEU A 565 -22.79 16.01 26.32
C LEU A 565 -23.60 17.16 25.71
N ILE A 566 -24.48 17.73 26.49
CA ILE A 566 -25.23 18.96 26.17
C ILE A 566 -24.88 20.01 27.24
N ASP A 567 -24.39 21.15 26.83
CA ASP A 567 -23.94 22.25 27.70
C ASP A 567 -23.00 21.78 28.83
N GLY A 568 -22.11 20.85 28.49
CA GLY A 568 -21.10 20.27 29.38
C GLY A 568 -21.60 19.18 30.34
N LYS A 569 -22.89 18.82 30.29
CA LYS A 569 -23.46 17.73 31.10
C LYS A 569 -23.68 16.50 30.25
N VAL A 570 -23.36 15.33 30.81
CA VAL A 570 -23.66 14.05 30.19
C VAL A 570 -25.19 13.83 30.24
N VAL A 571 -25.77 13.66 29.06
CA VAL A 571 -27.23 13.38 28.91
C VAL A 571 -27.46 11.88 28.84
N GLU A 572 -26.69 11.18 28.06
CA GLU A 572 -26.80 9.72 27.88
C GLU A 572 -25.42 9.13 27.55
N SER A 573 -25.18 7.87 27.91
CA SER A 573 -23.97 7.12 27.61
C SER A 573 -24.29 5.74 27.11
N ARG A 574 -23.50 5.22 26.15
CA ARG A 574 -23.62 3.87 25.62
C ARG A 574 -22.27 3.22 25.48
N LYS A 575 -22.26 1.89 25.44
CA LYS A 575 -21.03 1.10 25.21
C LYS A 575 -20.86 0.80 23.72
N MET A 576 -19.63 0.80 23.26
CA MET A 576 -19.24 0.32 21.96
C MET A 576 -18.07 -0.65 22.09
N ILE A 577 -17.94 -1.56 21.13
CA ILE A 577 -16.89 -2.59 21.09
C ILE A 577 -16.08 -2.34 19.82
N PHE A 578 -14.78 -2.07 20.00
CA PHE A 578 -13.83 -2.10 18.93
C PHE A 578 -13.17 -3.49 18.90
N ALA A 579 -13.33 -4.19 17.80
CA ALA A 579 -12.79 -5.54 17.58
C ALA A 579 -11.95 -5.50 16.31
N ASN A 580 -10.68 -5.81 16.45
CA ASN A 580 -9.72 -5.93 15.35
C ASN A 580 -9.60 -7.39 14.94
#